data_8045083f2de28497047a136dfc87080d
#
_entry.id   8045083f2de28497047a136dfc87080d
#
_cell.length_a   1.000
_cell.length_b   1.000
_cell.length_c   1.000
_cell.angle_alpha   90.00
_cell.angle_beta   90.00
_cell.angle_gamma   90.00
#
_symmetry.space_group_name_H-M   'P 1'
#
loop_
_entity.id
_entity.type
_entity.pdbx_description
1 polymer ?
#
loop_
_entity_poly.entity_id
_entity_poly.type
_entity_poly.pdbx_seq_one_letter_code
_entity_poly.pdbx_strand_id
1 'polypeptide(L)'
;MSHGFPGRLRKWGWRATVIAVAELTMAVSAPKTIGPIDPGLSGTLLRGRTVVIDPGHGGKDSGARGLIAHEDQINLAIALDLRQWLNDAGADVKMTWDKPGQILPSQKYRVQHRVNWINRTGGQALIDIHCNSAEKRWRGPQTFYWAGKGSYYLAYDVQGELQYFTHTRRPVTRIDQYVLRYARMPAINVEVGFISNPREEKLLMNPQYQRLLSWYIFLGIDQWFLKGRWPEHLLHSPPPAHFLVRD
;
A
#
# COMPACT_ATOMS: atom_id res chain seq x y z
N MET A 1 22.33 80.81 30.08
CA MET A 1 21.08 80.86 29.25
C MET A 1 20.75 79.45 28.82
N SER A 2 19.79 78.88 29.49
CA SER A 2 19.41 77.53 29.42
C SER A 2 18.18 77.38 28.50
N HIS A 3 18.24 76.48 27.53
CA HIS A 3 17.03 76.08 26.82
C HIS A 3 16.91 74.56 26.90
N GLY A 4 15.95 74.11 27.73
CA GLY A 4 15.54 72.75 27.84
C GLY A 4 14.56 72.35 26.70
N PHE A 5 14.70 71.12 26.21
CA PHE A 5 13.72 70.47 25.33
C PHE A 5 13.05 69.30 26.10
N PRO A 6 11.76 69.22 26.06
CA PRO A 6 11.06 68.09 26.65
C PRO A 6 10.95 66.93 25.64
N GLY A 7 11.62 65.81 25.93
CA GLY A 7 11.49 64.55 25.17
C GLY A 7 10.20 63.81 25.48
N ARG A 8 9.30 63.67 24.51
CA ARG A 8 8.14 62.78 24.59
C ARG A 8 8.57 61.34 24.30
N LEU A 9 8.53 60.52 25.30
CA LEU A 9 8.62 59.06 25.15
C LEU A 9 7.36 58.51 24.49
N ARG A 10 7.44 58.09 23.21
CA ARG A 10 6.41 57.34 22.54
C ARG A 10 6.47 55.88 23.02
N LYS A 11 5.48 55.46 23.80
CA LYS A 11 5.26 54.07 24.16
C LYS A 11 4.84 53.32 22.90
N TRP A 12 5.69 52.46 22.40
CA TRP A 12 5.34 51.50 21.37
C TRP A 12 4.63 50.33 22.04
N GLY A 13 3.29 50.28 21.87
CA GLY A 13 2.50 49.12 22.25
C GLY A 13 2.74 47.98 21.28
N TRP A 14 3.37 46.94 21.74
CA TRP A 14 3.44 45.67 21.01
C TRP A 14 2.05 45.02 21.03
N ARG A 15 1.32 45.12 19.93
CA ARG A 15 0.15 44.29 19.72
C ARG A 15 0.68 42.91 19.28
N ALA A 16 0.61 41.94 20.19
CA ALA A 16 0.81 40.56 19.87
C ALA A 16 -0.33 40.10 18.93
N THR A 17 0.00 39.96 17.64
CA THR A 17 -0.90 39.36 16.69
C THR A 17 -0.82 37.85 16.93
N VAL A 18 -1.82 37.30 17.62
CA VAL A 18 -2.02 35.86 17.74
C VAL A 18 -2.45 35.38 16.36
N ILE A 19 -1.51 34.75 15.64
CA ILE A 19 -1.83 34.00 14.42
C ILE A 19 -2.48 32.70 14.88
N ALA A 20 -3.79 32.63 14.80
CA ALA A 20 -4.51 31.38 14.94
C ALA A 20 -4.10 30.48 13.77
N VAL A 21 -3.29 29.48 14.03
CA VAL A 21 -3.05 28.36 13.11
C VAL A 21 -4.33 27.55 13.10
N ALA A 22 -5.18 27.79 12.11
CA ALA A 22 -6.29 26.90 11.83
C ALA A 22 -5.71 25.57 11.38
N GLU A 23 -5.73 24.57 12.27
CA GLU A 23 -5.52 23.18 11.88
C GLU A 23 -6.63 22.81 10.90
N LEU A 24 -6.28 22.74 9.61
CA LEU A 24 -7.14 22.19 8.59
C LEU A 24 -7.17 20.67 8.79
N THR A 25 -7.95 20.22 9.76
CA THR A 25 -8.37 18.83 9.82
C THR A 25 -9.23 18.59 8.59
N MET A 26 -8.63 17.97 7.56
CA MET A 26 -9.44 17.35 6.52
C MET A 26 -10.28 16.29 7.23
N ALA A 27 -11.54 16.63 7.47
CA ALA A 27 -12.54 15.65 7.82
C ALA A 27 -12.65 14.72 6.60
N VAL A 28 -11.95 13.59 6.66
CA VAL A 28 -12.31 12.43 5.84
C VAL A 28 -13.71 12.10 6.31
N SER A 29 -14.73 12.45 5.51
CA SER A 29 -16.11 12.07 5.79
C SER A 29 -16.11 10.57 5.97
N ALA A 30 -16.47 10.11 7.16
CA ALA A 30 -16.57 8.69 7.45
C ALA A 30 -17.48 8.07 6.37
N PRO A 31 -17.03 7.03 5.67
CA PRO A 31 -17.89 6.34 4.72
C PRO A 31 -19.13 5.86 5.47
N LYS A 32 -20.30 5.99 4.83
CA LYS A 32 -21.57 5.48 5.37
C LYS A 32 -21.30 4.06 5.86
N THR A 33 -21.64 3.78 7.10
CA THR A 33 -21.55 2.45 7.72
C THR A 33 -22.31 1.45 6.83
N ILE A 34 -21.55 0.73 6.02
CA ILE A 34 -22.05 -0.47 5.33
C ILE A 34 -22.01 -1.55 6.40
N GLY A 35 -23.12 -2.26 6.56
CA GLY A 35 -23.26 -3.33 7.54
C GLY A 35 -22.15 -4.38 7.41
N PRO A 36 -21.97 -5.25 8.40
CA PRO A 36 -20.92 -6.26 8.39
C PRO A 36 -21.02 -7.06 7.09
N ILE A 37 -19.87 -7.31 6.44
CA ILE A 37 -19.78 -8.31 5.37
C ILE A 37 -20.38 -9.59 5.94
N ASP A 38 -21.33 -10.18 5.20
CA ASP A 38 -22.02 -11.40 5.61
C ASP A 38 -20.98 -12.45 6.07
N PRO A 39 -21.02 -12.91 7.32
CA PRO A 39 -20.11 -13.94 7.80
C PRO A 39 -20.12 -15.22 6.94
N GLY A 40 -21.16 -15.44 6.13
CA GLY A 40 -21.25 -16.52 5.15
C GLY A 40 -20.31 -16.39 3.96
N LEU A 41 -19.76 -15.21 3.68
CA LEU A 41 -18.75 -14.97 2.64
C LEU A 41 -17.31 -15.16 3.15
N SER A 42 -17.08 -15.13 4.45
CA SER A 42 -15.77 -15.37 5.04
C SER A 42 -15.37 -16.84 4.89
N GLY A 43 -14.18 -17.10 4.36
CA GLY A 43 -13.57 -18.42 4.30
C GLY A 43 -13.90 -19.27 3.06
N THR A 44 -14.63 -18.77 2.06
CA THR A 44 -15.01 -19.56 0.88
C THR A 44 -14.72 -18.91 -0.47
N LEU A 45 -14.60 -17.60 -0.54
CA LEU A 45 -14.47 -16.87 -1.82
C LEU A 45 -13.26 -17.29 -2.64
N LEU A 46 -12.11 -17.45 -1.99
CA LEU A 46 -10.86 -17.85 -2.62
C LEU A 46 -10.43 -19.29 -2.29
N ARG A 47 -11.35 -20.13 -1.84
CA ARG A 47 -11.04 -21.54 -1.55
C ARG A 47 -10.46 -22.24 -2.79
N GLY A 48 -9.31 -22.91 -2.61
CA GLY A 48 -8.59 -23.59 -3.70
C GLY A 48 -7.80 -22.63 -4.60
N ARG A 49 -7.66 -21.36 -4.19
CA ARG A 49 -6.75 -20.41 -4.85
C ARG A 49 -5.44 -20.32 -4.07
N THR A 50 -4.33 -20.34 -4.80
CA THR A 50 -3.01 -20.11 -4.23
C THR A 50 -2.48 -18.77 -4.70
N VAL A 51 -2.21 -17.85 -3.76
CA VAL A 51 -1.67 -16.52 -4.03
C VAL A 51 -0.25 -16.44 -3.47
N VAL A 52 0.68 -15.94 -4.26
CA VAL A 52 2.06 -15.67 -3.82
C VAL A 52 2.19 -14.18 -3.55
N ILE A 53 2.65 -13.83 -2.37
CA ILE A 53 2.99 -12.47 -1.99
C ILE A 53 4.52 -12.37 -1.90
N ASP A 54 5.09 -11.42 -2.61
CA ASP A 54 6.52 -11.10 -2.54
C ASP A 54 6.70 -9.69 -1.97
N PRO A 55 6.91 -9.54 -0.66
CA PRO A 55 7.33 -8.23 -0.15
C PRO A 55 8.70 -7.90 -0.77
N GLY A 56 8.79 -6.76 -1.47
CA GLY A 56 10.04 -6.33 -2.10
C GLY A 56 11.16 -6.17 -1.09
N HIS A 57 12.41 -6.36 -1.54
CA HIS A 57 13.61 -6.25 -0.71
C HIS A 57 13.68 -7.26 0.45
N GLY A 58 14.13 -6.83 1.63
CA GLY A 58 14.23 -7.66 2.84
C GLY A 58 15.64 -8.19 3.15
N GLY A 59 15.82 -8.72 4.34
CA GLY A 59 17.13 -9.23 4.80
C GLY A 59 18.17 -8.13 4.94
N LYS A 60 19.18 -8.13 4.08
CA LYS A 60 20.23 -7.09 4.04
C LYS A 60 19.89 -5.95 3.08
N ASP A 61 18.88 -6.11 2.26
CA ASP A 61 18.40 -5.12 1.30
C ASP A 61 17.20 -4.39 1.89
N SER A 62 17.41 -3.17 2.35
CA SER A 62 16.35 -2.34 2.91
C SER A 62 15.50 -1.62 1.87
N GLY A 63 15.85 -1.72 0.57
CA GLY A 63 15.21 -0.95 -0.49
C GLY A 63 15.45 0.55 -0.38
N ALA A 64 14.52 1.33 -0.91
CA ALA A 64 14.57 2.79 -0.84
C ALA A 64 14.44 3.30 0.60
N ARG A 65 15.03 4.47 0.85
CA ARG A 65 14.94 5.17 2.14
C ARG A 65 14.12 6.44 1.99
N GLY A 66 13.16 6.59 2.89
CA GLY A 66 12.53 7.86 3.17
C GLY A 66 13.38 8.73 4.12
N LEU A 67 12.75 9.64 4.83
CA LEU A 67 13.40 10.42 5.89
C LEU A 67 13.70 9.57 7.13
N ILE A 68 12.79 8.67 7.48
CA ILE A 68 12.82 7.85 8.69
C ILE A 68 12.47 6.37 8.44
N ALA A 69 11.82 6.03 7.33
CA ALA A 69 11.38 4.69 7.01
C ALA A 69 12.28 3.98 6.00
N HIS A 70 12.25 2.66 6.04
CA HIS A 70 12.84 1.77 5.05
C HIS A 70 11.73 1.05 4.28
N GLU A 71 11.93 0.87 2.99
CA GLU A 71 10.95 0.29 2.09
C GLU A 71 10.57 -1.14 2.48
N ASP A 72 11.54 -1.98 2.81
CA ASP A 72 11.32 -3.39 3.18
C ASP A 72 10.37 -3.55 4.38
N GLN A 73 10.42 -2.62 5.34
CA GLN A 73 9.56 -2.66 6.53
C GLN A 73 8.09 -2.35 6.16
N ILE A 74 7.88 -1.35 5.29
CA ILE A 74 6.54 -0.98 4.80
C ILE A 74 5.98 -2.11 3.94
N ASN A 75 6.79 -2.63 3.00
CA ASN A 75 6.41 -3.73 2.12
C ASN A 75 5.97 -4.97 2.91
N LEU A 76 6.74 -5.34 3.94
CA LEU A 76 6.41 -6.47 4.81
C LEU A 76 5.11 -6.22 5.59
N ALA A 77 4.93 -5.03 6.16
CA ALA A 77 3.74 -4.72 6.96
C ALA A 77 2.46 -4.85 6.12
N ILE A 78 2.44 -4.26 4.91
CA ILE A 78 1.30 -4.34 3.99
C ILE A 78 1.09 -5.78 3.50
N ALA A 79 2.17 -6.51 3.22
CA ALA A 79 2.11 -7.90 2.79
C ALA A 79 1.52 -8.83 3.87
N LEU A 80 1.84 -8.60 5.13
CA LEU A 80 1.28 -9.37 6.25
C LEU A 80 -0.22 -9.10 6.43
N ASP A 81 -0.65 -7.85 6.30
CA ASP A 81 -2.06 -7.50 6.30
C ASP A 81 -2.80 -8.14 5.10
N LEU A 82 -2.22 -8.08 3.90
CA LEU A 82 -2.78 -8.72 2.70
C LEU A 82 -2.89 -10.23 2.87
N ARG A 83 -1.88 -10.89 3.45
CA ARG A 83 -1.94 -12.31 3.78
C ARG A 83 -3.13 -12.64 4.64
N GLN A 84 -3.40 -11.82 5.66
CA GLN A 84 -4.53 -12.05 6.54
C GLN A 84 -5.85 -12.00 5.77
N TRP A 85 -6.10 -10.96 4.96
CA TRP A 85 -7.31 -10.83 4.15
C TRP A 85 -7.52 -12.02 3.22
N LEU A 86 -6.45 -12.47 2.54
CA LEU A 86 -6.51 -13.60 1.61
C LEU A 86 -6.79 -14.91 2.35
N ASN A 87 -6.16 -15.14 3.51
CA ASN A 87 -6.41 -16.32 4.34
C ASN A 87 -7.85 -16.35 4.85
N ASP A 88 -8.37 -15.23 5.31
CA ASP A 88 -9.75 -15.08 5.79
C ASP A 88 -10.75 -15.34 4.68
N ALA A 89 -10.40 -15.04 3.43
CA ALA A 89 -11.18 -15.40 2.24
C ALA A 89 -10.99 -16.85 1.77
N GLY A 90 -10.14 -17.65 2.45
CA GLY A 90 -9.92 -19.07 2.18
C GLY A 90 -8.83 -19.39 1.16
N ALA A 91 -8.02 -18.42 0.74
CA ALA A 91 -6.87 -18.66 -0.13
C ALA A 91 -5.72 -19.37 0.60
N ASP A 92 -4.93 -20.16 -0.12
CA ASP A 92 -3.62 -20.64 0.32
C ASP A 92 -2.58 -19.57 -0.03
N VAL A 93 -1.98 -18.95 0.98
CA VAL A 93 -1.03 -17.85 0.77
C VAL A 93 0.40 -18.34 0.98
N LYS A 94 1.25 -18.08 -0.01
CA LYS A 94 2.70 -18.31 0.05
C LYS A 94 3.42 -16.96 0.06
N MET A 95 4.34 -16.77 1.00
CA MET A 95 5.16 -15.55 1.05
C MET A 95 6.62 -15.89 0.82
N THR A 96 7.33 -15.01 0.10
CA THR A 96 8.77 -15.17 -0.09
C THR A 96 9.55 -14.95 1.21
N TRP A 97 9.03 -14.10 2.09
CA TRP A 97 9.50 -13.91 3.46
C TRP A 97 8.38 -13.24 4.29
N ASP A 98 8.38 -13.46 5.62
CA ASP A 98 7.30 -13.01 6.50
C ASP A 98 7.75 -12.51 7.88
N LYS A 99 9.08 -12.36 8.07
CA LYS A 99 9.66 -11.86 9.34
C LYS A 99 10.75 -10.84 9.07
N PRO A 100 10.84 -9.76 9.86
CA PRO A 100 11.93 -8.79 9.74
C PRO A 100 13.30 -9.48 9.78
N GLY A 101 14.20 -9.08 8.88
CA GLY A 101 15.54 -9.63 8.79
C GLY A 101 15.65 -11.09 8.31
N GLN A 102 14.54 -11.72 7.96
CA GLN A 102 14.54 -13.07 7.41
C GLN A 102 15.25 -13.11 6.07
N ILE A 103 16.25 -13.97 5.98
CA ILE A 103 16.95 -14.24 4.72
C ILE A 103 16.51 -15.60 4.21
N LEU A 104 15.66 -15.61 3.20
CA LEU A 104 15.41 -16.84 2.46
C LEU A 104 16.65 -17.24 1.66
N PRO A 105 16.87 -18.54 1.41
CA PRO A 105 17.92 -18.99 0.49
C PRO A 105 17.87 -18.27 -0.86
N SER A 106 16.68 -17.90 -1.31
CA SER A 106 16.42 -17.10 -2.51
C SER A 106 16.99 -15.68 -2.48
N GLN A 107 17.05 -15.05 -1.31
CA GLN A 107 17.59 -13.69 -1.15
C GLN A 107 19.12 -13.67 -1.05
N LYS A 108 19.74 -14.78 -0.59
CA LYS A 108 21.19 -14.88 -0.38
C LYS A 108 21.98 -14.79 -1.68
N TYR A 109 21.40 -15.19 -2.80
CA TYR A 109 22.16 -15.41 -4.02
C TYR A 109 21.81 -14.53 -5.21
N ARG A 110 20.57 -14.17 -5.50
CA ARG A 110 20.11 -13.25 -6.57
C ARG A 110 18.58 -13.32 -6.70
N VAL A 111 18.00 -12.32 -7.35
CA VAL A 111 16.56 -12.27 -7.69
C VAL A 111 16.07 -13.51 -8.45
N GLN A 112 16.96 -14.19 -9.21
CA GLN A 112 16.64 -15.45 -9.91
C GLN A 112 16.21 -16.57 -8.94
N HIS A 113 16.84 -16.67 -7.77
CA HIS A 113 16.46 -17.69 -6.77
C HIS A 113 15.09 -17.41 -6.17
N ARG A 114 14.76 -16.12 -5.98
CA ARG A 114 13.42 -15.68 -5.56
C ARG A 114 12.37 -16.11 -6.57
N VAL A 115 12.55 -15.77 -7.85
CA VAL A 115 11.65 -16.17 -8.94
C VAL A 115 11.55 -17.69 -9.08
N ASN A 116 12.65 -18.42 -8.95
CA ASN A 116 12.64 -19.88 -9.00
C ASN A 116 11.83 -20.49 -7.83
N TRP A 117 11.90 -19.88 -6.65
CA TRP A 117 11.06 -20.30 -5.52
C TRP A 117 9.57 -19.99 -5.81
N ILE A 118 9.25 -18.75 -6.22
CA ILE A 118 7.90 -18.33 -6.60
C ILE A 118 7.30 -19.32 -7.60
N ASN A 119 8.03 -19.65 -8.66
CA ASN A 119 7.54 -20.55 -9.72
C ASN A 119 7.32 -22.00 -9.27
N ARG A 120 7.90 -22.43 -8.13
CA ARG A 120 7.68 -23.77 -7.56
C ARG A 120 6.50 -23.83 -6.59
N THR A 121 5.92 -22.70 -6.18
CA THR A 121 4.81 -22.67 -5.22
C THR A 121 3.50 -23.21 -5.78
N GLY A 122 3.36 -23.29 -7.11
CA GLY A 122 2.07 -23.56 -7.75
C GLY A 122 1.08 -22.40 -7.68
N GLY A 123 1.55 -21.19 -7.38
CA GLY A 123 0.72 -19.98 -7.28
C GLY A 123 -0.05 -19.68 -8.57
N GLN A 124 -1.25 -19.14 -8.42
CA GLN A 124 -2.13 -18.72 -9.50
C GLN A 124 -2.07 -17.20 -9.74
N ALA A 125 -1.56 -16.45 -8.78
CA ALA A 125 -1.25 -15.02 -8.90
C ALA A 125 -0.02 -14.68 -8.05
N LEU A 126 0.79 -13.73 -8.53
CA LEU A 126 1.91 -13.14 -7.80
C LEU A 126 1.64 -11.66 -7.57
N ILE A 127 1.73 -11.25 -6.32
CA ILE A 127 1.62 -9.86 -5.88
C ILE A 127 2.96 -9.45 -5.29
N ASP A 128 3.73 -8.69 -6.05
CA ASP A 128 5.00 -8.09 -5.63
C ASP A 128 4.70 -6.70 -5.05
N ILE A 129 5.11 -6.42 -3.82
CA ILE A 129 4.76 -5.19 -3.08
C ILE A 129 6.00 -4.37 -2.86
N HIS A 130 5.97 -3.12 -3.31
CA HIS A 130 7.06 -2.16 -3.24
C HIS A 130 6.59 -0.77 -2.85
N CYS A 131 7.53 0.08 -2.42
CA CYS A 131 7.35 1.52 -2.34
C CYS A 131 8.16 2.19 -3.44
N ASN A 132 7.52 3.03 -4.21
CA ASN A 132 8.19 3.81 -5.25
C ASN A 132 9.12 4.88 -4.64
N SER A 133 10.17 5.23 -5.37
CA SER A 133 11.08 6.31 -5.01
C SER A 133 11.43 7.14 -6.23
N ALA A 134 11.14 8.43 -6.18
CA ALA A 134 11.40 9.38 -7.26
C ALA A 134 11.52 10.81 -6.68
N GLU A 135 11.28 11.83 -7.50
CA GLU A 135 11.21 13.21 -7.02
C GLU A 135 10.09 13.38 -5.97
N LYS A 136 10.35 14.19 -4.94
CA LYS A 136 9.45 14.40 -3.78
C LYS A 136 8.03 14.88 -4.12
N ARG A 137 7.78 15.37 -5.33
CA ARG A 137 6.45 15.78 -5.82
C ARG A 137 5.55 14.60 -6.21
N TRP A 138 6.13 13.46 -6.54
CA TRP A 138 5.39 12.27 -6.96
C TRP A 138 4.64 11.66 -5.79
N ARG A 139 3.43 11.14 -6.07
CA ARG A 139 2.55 10.55 -5.07
C ARG A 139 1.55 9.58 -5.68
N GLY A 140 0.94 8.79 -4.81
CA GLY A 140 -0.13 7.83 -5.11
C GLY A 140 0.37 6.48 -5.60
N PRO A 141 -0.35 5.39 -5.27
CA PRO A 141 -0.01 4.05 -5.68
C PRO A 141 -0.15 3.86 -7.19
N GLN A 142 0.63 2.91 -7.72
CA GLN A 142 0.60 2.51 -9.12
C GLN A 142 0.89 1.03 -9.27
N THR A 143 0.09 0.34 -10.08
CA THR A 143 0.27 -1.08 -10.36
C THR A 143 0.91 -1.28 -11.72
N PHE A 144 1.90 -2.16 -11.75
CA PHE A 144 2.68 -2.50 -12.93
C PHE A 144 2.53 -3.98 -13.28
N TYR A 145 2.67 -4.29 -14.55
CA TYR A 145 2.72 -5.66 -15.09
C TYR A 145 3.75 -5.76 -16.21
N TRP A 146 4.14 -6.98 -16.58
CA TRP A 146 5.04 -7.18 -17.73
C TRP A 146 4.29 -7.61 -18.98
N ALA A 147 3.64 -8.78 -18.97
CA ALA A 147 3.00 -9.37 -20.14
C ALA A 147 1.83 -10.28 -19.79
N GLY A 148 1.02 -10.60 -20.80
CA GLY A 148 -0.11 -11.51 -20.68
C GLY A 148 -1.39 -10.85 -20.21
N LYS A 149 -2.54 -11.33 -20.75
CA LYS A 149 -3.86 -10.80 -20.39
C LYS A 149 -4.17 -11.00 -18.92
N GLY A 150 -3.75 -12.11 -18.31
CA GLY A 150 -3.98 -12.40 -16.89
C GLY A 150 -3.34 -11.34 -15.99
N SER A 151 -2.04 -11.02 -16.22
CA SER A 151 -1.34 -9.99 -15.47
C SER A 151 -1.93 -8.60 -15.68
N TYR A 152 -2.31 -8.27 -16.92
CA TYR A 152 -2.94 -6.99 -17.23
C TYR A 152 -4.25 -6.79 -16.47
N TYR A 153 -5.17 -7.78 -16.52
CA TYR A 153 -6.44 -7.66 -15.82
C TYR A 153 -6.29 -7.68 -14.29
N LEU A 154 -5.36 -8.48 -13.76
CA LEU A 154 -5.05 -8.42 -12.32
C LEU A 154 -4.55 -7.03 -11.91
N ALA A 155 -3.65 -6.44 -12.71
CA ALA A 155 -3.18 -5.08 -12.47
C ALA A 155 -4.30 -4.05 -12.59
N TYR A 156 -5.21 -4.22 -13.55
CA TYR A 156 -6.33 -3.32 -13.80
C TYR A 156 -7.31 -3.32 -12.62
N ASP A 157 -7.69 -4.50 -12.13
CA ASP A 157 -8.63 -4.63 -11.02
C ASP A 157 -8.03 -4.07 -9.71
N VAL A 158 -6.76 -4.42 -9.40
CA VAL A 158 -6.05 -3.87 -8.22
C VAL A 158 -5.88 -2.35 -8.33
N GLN A 159 -5.49 -1.83 -9.50
CA GLN A 159 -5.34 -0.38 -9.68
C GLN A 159 -6.66 0.36 -9.55
N GLY A 160 -7.75 -0.22 -10.02
CA GLY A 160 -9.10 0.37 -9.91
C GLY A 160 -9.48 0.60 -8.44
N GLU A 161 -9.27 -0.39 -7.58
CA GLU A 161 -9.53 -0.28 -6.15
C GLU A 161 -8.60 0.74 -5.46
N LEU A 162 -7.31 0.74 -5.83
CA LEU A 162 -6.37 1.73 -5.31
C LEU A 162 -6.70 3.16 -5.78
N GLN A 163 -7.20 3.33 -7.01
CA GLN A 163 -7.69 4.63 -7.50
C GLN A 163 -8.91 5.11 -6.73
N TYR A 164 -9.84 4.21 -6.43
CA TYR A 164 -11.00 4.54 -5.61
C TYR A 164 -10.60 5.02 -4.21
N PHE A 165 -9.72 4.28 -3.54
CA PHE A 165 -9.31 4.59 -2.17
C PHE A 165 -8.45 5.86 -2.07
N THR A 166 -7.43 5.98 -2.93
CA THR A 166 -6.40 7.03 -2.80
C THR A 166 -6.61 8.22 -3.72
N HIS A 167 -7.59 8.15 -4.62
CA HIS A 167 -7.83 9.11 -5.69
C HIS A 167 -6.60 9.35 -6.59
N THR A 168 -5.67 8.38 -6.65
CA THR A 168 -4.56 8.43 -7.61
C THR A 168 -5.10 8.39 -9.03
N ARG A 169 -4.45 9.12 -9.94
CA ARG A 169 -4.76 9.07 -11.39
C ARG A 169 -3.72 8.27 -12.17
N ARG A 170 -2.86 7.51 -11.48
CA ARG A 170 -1.82 6.72 -12.12
C ARG A 170 -2.45 5.55 -12.85
N PRO A 171 -2.11 5.34 -14.13
CA PRO A 171 -2.63 4.21 -14.89
C PRO A 171 -1.85 2.94 -14.58
N VAL A 172 -2.46 1.80 -14.88
CA VAL A 172 -1.74 0.54 -15.02
C VAL A 172 -0.67 0.69 -16.10
N THR A 173 0.56 0.28 -15.81
CA THR A 173 1.69 0.49 -16.71
C THR A 173 2.49 -0.80 -16.90
N ARG A 174 2.91 -1.03 -18.13
CA ARG A 174 3.82 -2.13 -18.45
C ARG A 174 5.26 -1.74 -18.15
N ILE A 175 5.97 -2.59 -17.38
CA ILE A 175 7.41 -2.41 -17.10
C ILE A 175 8.18 -3.71 -17.29
N ASP A 176 9.46 -3.58 -17.58
CA ASP A 176 10.39 -4.70 -17.64
C ASP A 176 11.07 -4.87 -16.28
N GLN A 177 10.42 -5.64 -15.41
CA GLN A 177 10.95 -6.01 -14.10
C GLN A 177 11.21 -7.51 -14.07
N TYR A 178 12.37 -7.92 -13.55
CA TYR A 178 12.81 -9.31 -13.60
C TYR A 178 11.79 -10.28 -12.99
N VAL A 179 11.25 -9.96 -11.82
CA VAL A 179 10.26 -10.80 -11.13
C VAL A 179 9.02 -11.00 -11.99
N LEU A 180 8.47 -9.92 -12.57
CA LEU A 180 7.28 -9.96 -13.43
C LEU A 180 7.52 -10.67 -14.75
N ARG A 181 8.74 -10.51 -15.32
CA ARG A 181 9.09 -11.11 -16.62
C ARG A 181 9.19 -12.63 -16.53
N TYR A 182 9.73 -13.16 -15.44
CA TYR A 182 10.04 -14.59 -15.31
C TYR A 182 9.09 -15.36 -14.40
N ALA A 183 8.09 -14.70 -13.79
CA ALA A 183 6.99 -15.37 -13.12
C ALA A 183 6.17 -16.21 -14.14
N ARG A 184 5.86 -17.46 -13.77
CA ARG A 184 5.09 -18.40 -14.61
C ARG A 184 3.59 -18.32 -14.35
N MET A 185 3.14 -17.32 -13.62
CA MET A 185 1.76 -17.03 -13.29
C MET A 185 1.46 -15.57 -13.56
N PRO A 186 0.17 -15.15 -13.65
CA PRO A 186 -0.19 -13.74 -13.63
C PRO A 186 0.51 -13.01 -12.48
N ALA A 187 1.24 -11.94 -12.80
CA ALA A 187 2.11 -11.25 -11.86
C ALA A 187 2.00 -9.74 -12.01
N ILE A 188 1.94 -9.06 -10.87
CA ILE A 188 1.91 -7.60 -10.77
C ILE A 188 2.91 -7.10 -9.73
N ASN A 189 3.44 -5.90 -9.93
CA ASN A 189 4.10 -5.11 -8.90
C ASN A 189 3.16 -3.98 -8.49
N VAL A 190 2.90 -3.86 -7.20
CA VAL A 190 2.10 -2.80 -6.60
C VAL A 190 3.03 -1.86 -5.87
N GLU A 191 3.31 -0.72 -6.49
CA GLU A 191 3.98 0.41 -5.84
C GLU A 191 2.95 1.14 -4.98
N VAL A 192 2.97 0.92 -3.67
CA VAL A 192 1.91 1.37 -2.74
C VAL A 192 1.92 2.87 -2.46
N GLY A 193 2.94 3.58 -2.92
CA GLY A 193 3.12 5.03 -2.78
C GLY A 193 4.60 5.39 -2.88
N PHE A 194 4.93 6.67 -2.72
CA PHE A 194 6.30 7.18 -2.86
C PHE A 194 6.94 7.42 -1.49
N ILE A 195 7.84 6.52 -1.07
CA ILE A 195 8.59 6.68 0.19
C ILE A 195 9.46 7.94 0.19
N SER A 196 9.88 8.41 -0.99
CA SER A 196 10.64 9.65 -1.17
C SER A 196 9.82 10.94 -0.95
N ASN A 197 8.48 10.84 -0.91
CA ASN A 197 7.59 11.94 -0.60
C ASN A 197 7.30 11.98 0.90
N PRO A 198 7.68 13.06 1.65
CA PRO A 198 7.53 13.08 3.11
C PRO A 198 6.09 12.95 3.63
N ARG A 199 5.09 13.34 2.83
CA ARG A 199 3.68 13.18 3.21
C ARG A 199 3.23 11.75 3.03
N GLU A 200 3.62 11.10 1.93
CA GLU A 200 3.29 9.69 1.69
C GLU A 200 4.06 8.77 2.62
N GLU A 201 5.33 9.07 2.91
CA GLU A 201 6.09 8.32 3.91
C GLU A 201 5.34 8.22 5.24
N LYS A 202 4.80 9.36 5.75
CA LYS A 202 4.00 9.37 6.97
C LYS A 202 2.74 8.51 6.86
N LEU A 203 2.05 8.52 5.71
CA LEU A 203 0.90 7.67 5.46
C LEU A 203 1.31 6.20 5.40
N LEU A 204 2.36 5.89 4.64
CA LEU A 204 2.88 4.53 4.47
C LEU A 204 3.38 3.90 5.78
N MET A 205 3.81 4.72 6.74
CA MET A 205 4.17 4.29 8.10
C MET A 205 2.97 4.11 9.04
N ASN A 206 1.78 4.63 8.67
CA ASN A 206 0.60 4.52 9.50
C ASN A 206 -0.03 3.12 9.37
N PRO A 207 -0.14 2.33 10.47
CA PRO A 207 -0.67 0.98 10.40
C PRO A 207 -2.10 0.88 9.87
N GLN A 208 -2.96 1.86 10.18
CA GLN A 208 -4.33 1.87 9.65
C GLN A 208 -4.35 2.11 8.14
N TYR A 209 -3.47 2.99 7.64
CA TYR A 209 -3.35 3.23 6.21
C TYR A 209 -2.79 2.01 5.47
N GLN A 210 -1.77 1.32 6.05
CA GLN A 210 -1.24 0.07 5.51
C GLN A 210 -2.33 -1.00 5.39
N ARG A 211 -3.16 -1.12 6.43
CA ARG A 211 -4.27 -2.07 6.46
C ARG A 211 -5.35 -1.72 5.43
N LEU A 212 -5.66 -0.44 5.23
CA LEU A 212 -6.56 0.00 4.16
C LEU A 212 -5.98 -0.27 2.78
N LEU A 213 -4.70 0.04 2.53
CA LEU A 213 -4.04 -0.29 1.25
C LEU A 213 -4.14 -1.79 0.95
N SER A 214 -3.79 -2.63 1.93
CA SER A 214 -3.85 -4.09 1.77
C SER A 214 -5.27 -4.61 1.51
N TRP A 215 -6.29 -3.97 2.12
CA TRP A 215 -7.69 -4.30 1.87
C TRP A 215 -8.09 -4.01 0.41
N TYR A 216 -7.77 -2.82 -0.11
CA TYR A 216 -8.11 -2.48 -1.49
C TYR A 216 -7.30 -3.29 -2.51
N ILE A 217 -6.06 -3.68 -2.19
CA ILE A 217 -5.31 -4.67 -3.00
C ILE A 217 -6.04 -6.02 -2.98
N PHE A 218 -6.50 -6.48 -1.82
CA PHE A 218 -7.26 -7.71 -1.67
C PHE A 218 -8.55 -7.68 -2.52
N LEU A 219 -9.33 -6.60 -2.47
CA LEU A 219 -10.55 -6.47 -3.27
C LEU A 219 -10.27 -6.63 -4.77
N GLY A 220 -9.21 -6.01 -5.29
CA GLY A 220 -8.83 -6.15 -6.70
C GLY A 220 -8.39 -7.56 -7.07
N ILE A 221 -7.68 -8.27 -6.18
CA ILE A 221 -7.30 -9.68 -6.38
C ILE A 221 -8.54 -10.57 -6.44
N ASP A 222 -9.46 -10.34 -5.53
CA ASP A 222 -10.68 -11.13 -5.42
C ASP A 222 -11.60 -10.92 -6.63
N GLN A 223 -11.79 -9.69 -7.08
CA GLN A 223 -12.48 -9.37 -8.34
C GLN A 223 -11.88 -10.14 -9.52
N TRP A 224 -10.56 -10.14 -9.64
CA TRP A 224 -9.86 -10.83 -10.72
C TRP A 224 -10.12 -12.34 -10.70
N PHE A 225 -10.08 -12.99 -9.52
CA PHE A 225 -10.36 -14.43 -9.41
C PHE A 225 -11.82 -14.76 -9.70
N LEU A 226 -12.75 -13.91 -9.30
CA LEU A 226 -14.19 -14.14 -9.45
C LEU A 226 -14.72 -13.78 -10.85
N LYS A 227 -13.96 -13.06 -11.69
CA LYS A 227 -14.27 -12.78 -13.10
C LYS A 227 -15.72 -12.31 -13.32
N GLY A 228 -16.12 -11.25 -12.64
CA GLY A 228 -17.47 -10.69 -12.74
C GLY A 228 -18.56 -11.42 -11.94
N ARG A 229 -18.20 -12.41 -11.12
CA ARG A 229 -19.11 -13.00 -10.11
C ARG A 229 -19.10 -12.20 -8.81
N TRP A 230 -18.37 -11.10 -8.78
CA TRP A 230 -18.25 -10.24 -7.61
C TRP A 230 -19.61 -9.61 -7.32
N PRO A 231 -20.11 -9.72 -6.08
CA PRO A 231 -21.32 -8.99 -5.70
C PRO A 231 -21.05 -7.48 -5.81
N GLU A 232 -21.85 -6.78 -6.61
CA GLU A 232 -21.66 -5.35 -6.91
C GLU A 232 -21.58 -4.48 -5.64
N HIS A 233 -22.27 -4.89 -4.56
CA HIS A 233 -22.26 -4.20 -3.27
C HIS A 233 -20.95 -4.33 -2.50
N LEU A 234 -20.03 -5.22 -2.88
CA LEU A 234 -18.70 -5.35 -2.28
C LEU A 234 -17.63 -4.56 -3.03
N LEU A 235 -17.94 -4.07 -4.25
CA LEU A 235 -17.04 -3.18 -4.97
C LEU A 235 -16.77 -1.94 -4.13
N HIS A 236 -15.49 -1.64 -3.94
CA HIS A 236 -15.06 -0.46 -3.18
C HIS A 236 -15.51 -0.42 -1.70
N SER A 237 -15.94 -1.54 -1.14
CA SER A 237 -16.39 -1.59 0.25
C SER A 237 -15.24 -1.32 1.23
N PRO A 238 -15.47 -0.51 2.29
CA PRO A 238 -14.49 -0.37 3.35
C PRO A 238 -14.34 -1.70 4.12
N PRO A 239 -13.19 -1.97 4.72
CA PRO A 239 -13.01 -3.15 5.54
C PRO A 239 -13.96 -3.10 6.75
N PRO A 240 -14.36 -4.28 7.28
CA PRO A 240 -15.12 -4.34 8.52
C PRO A 240 -14.40 -3.62 9.66
N ALA A 241 -15.15 -2.87 10.48
CA ALA A 241 -14.58 -1.98 11.51
C ALA A 241 -13.67 -2.72 12.51
N HIS A 242 -14.00 -3.96 12.86
CA HIS A 242 -13.20 -4.77 13.81
C HIS A 242 -11.82 -5.17 13.28
N PHE A 243 -11.60 -5.08 11.96
CA PHE A 243 -10.30 -5.34 11.35
C PHE A 243 -9.38 -4.11 11.28
N LEU A 244 -9.88 -2.92 11.56
CA LEU A 244 -9.07 -1.69 11.55
C LEU A 244 -8.26 -1.50 12.83
N VAL A 245 -8.59 -2.25 13.89
CA VAL A 245 -7.87 -2.21 15.17
C VAL A 245 -6.86 -3.35 15.17
N ARG A 246 -5.57 -3.03 15.29
CA ARG A 246 -4.53 -4.02 15.65
C ARG A 246 -4.48 -4.08 17.18
N ASP A 247 -4.62 -5.27 17.73
CA ASP A 247 -4.31 -5.55 19.12
C ASP A 247 -2.81 -5.37 19.41
#